data_e64b31ecd858bf9bcb8762b02a0270ed
#
_entry.id   e64b31ecd858bf9bcb8762b02a0270ed
#
_cell.length_a   1.000
_cell.length_b   1.000
_cell.length_c   1.000
_cell.angle_alpha   90.00
_cell.angle_beta   90.00
_cell.angle_gamma   90.00
#
_symmetry.space_group_name_H-M   'P 1'
#
loop_
_entity.id
_entity.type
_entity.pdbx_description
1 polymer ?
#
loop_
_entity_poly.entity_id
_entity_poly.type
_entity_poly.pdbx_seq_one_letter_code
_entity_poly.pdbx_strand_id
1 'polypeptide(L)'
;MQAIMETLFDAAYLVTVVTLGCIMVKSAQDRETKLFGWMAVILGCGDAFHLVPRAWSLCTDGLAAHAAALGAGKFITSITMTIFYVILYHIGKRRYGLHIRALTGAVCALAAARIGLCLFPQNAWLSANPPLSWGIWRNVPFALLGALVIVVF
;
A
#
# COMPACT_ATOMS: atom_id res chain seq x y z
N MET A 1 -5.31 16.96 21.14
CA MET A 1 -3.92 16.48 21.13
C MET A 1 -3.69 15.33 20.17
N GLN A 2 -4.51 14.26 20.17
CA GLN A 2 -4.34 13.10 19.30
C GLN A 2 -4.29 13.46 17.81
N ALA A 3 -5.24 14.27 17.30
CA ALA A 3 -5.29 14.69 15.90
C ALA A 3 -4.00 15.40 15.45
N ILE A 4 -3.44 16.27 16.29
CA ILE A 4 -2.21 17.01 15.98
C ILE A 4 -1.01 16.05 15.89
N MET A 5 -0.90 15.11 16.83
CA MET A 5 0.18 14.12 16.84
C MET A 5 0.10 13.17 15.64
N GLU A 6 -1.10 12.69 15.29
CA GLU A 6 -1.32 11.86 14.10
C GLU A 6 -0.94 12.63 12.83
N THR A 7 -1.43 13.85 12.66
CA THR A 7 -1.13 14.67 11.47
C THR A 7 0.37 14.96 11.33
N LEU A 8 1.05 15.27 12.44
CA LEU A 8 2.49 15.54 12.42
C LEU A 8 3.28 14.27 12.05
N PHE A 9 2.89 13.13 12.62
CA PHE A 9 3.51 11.83 12.30
C PHE A 9 3.30 11.45 10.84
N ASP A 10 2.07 11.57 10.33
CA ASP A 10 1.74 11.26 8.93
C ASP A 10 2.52 12.16 7.96
N ALA A 11 2.62 13.46 8.25
CA ALA A 11 3.39 14.39 7.43
C ALA A 11 4.89 14.05 7.44
N ALA A 12 5.49 13.81 8.62
CA ALA A 12 6.88 13.41 8.75
C ALA A 12 7.16 12.09 8.02
N TYR A 13 6.29 11.11 8.17
CA TYR A 13 6.37 9.82 7.47
C TYR A 13 6.36 10.01 5.94
N LEU A 14 5.36 10.70 5.40
CA LEU A 14 5.22 10.89 3.95
C LEU A 14 6.42 11.63 3.36
N VAL A 15 6.83 12.74 3.98
CA VAL A 15 8.00 13.51 3.52
C VAL A 15 9.25 12.64 3.54
N THR A 16 9.49 11.90 4.62
CA THR A 16 10.69 11.07 4.75
C THR A 16 10.70 9.94 3.71
N VAL A 17 9.61 9.17 3.60
CA VAL A 17 9.54 8.01 2.71
C VAL A 17 9.66 8.42 1.25
N VAL A 18 8.93 9.46 0.82
CA VAL A 18 8.99 9.93 -0.57
C VAL A 18 10.36 10.54 -0.90
N THR A 19 10.93 11.36 0.00
CA THR A 19 12.24 11.98 -0.21
C THR A 19 13.35 10.94 -0.31
N LEU A 20 13.40 9.99 0.64
CA LEU A 20 14.38 8.90 0.61
C LEU A 20 14.20 8.04 -0.62
N GLY A 21 12.96 7.69 -0.98
CA GLY A 21 12.66 6.95 -2.20
C GLY A 21 13.16 7.66 -3.45
N CYS A 22 12.92 8.96 -3.59
CA CYS A 22 13.41 9.77 -4.72
C CYS A 22 14.94 9.85 -4.76
N ILE A 23 15.60 10.02 -3.60
CA ILE A 23 17.06 10.02 -3.51
C ILE A 23 17.60 8.66 -3.98
N MET A 24 17.04 7.57 -3.47
CA MET A 24 17.44 6.20 -3.86
C MET A 24 17.27 5.97 -5.36
N VAL A 25 16.15 6.38 -5.97
CA VAL A 25 15.93 6.23 -7.42
C VAL A 25 16.97 7.01 -8.24
N LYS A 26 17.33 8.24 -7.79
CA LYS A 26 18.28 9.11 -8.51
C LYS A 26 19.73 8.70 -8.33
N SER A 27 20.11 8.26 -7.13
CA SER A 27 21.52 7.96 -6.77
C SER A 27 21.88 6.48 -6.92
N ALA A 28 20.92 5.60 -7.22
CA ALA A 28 21.15 4.16 -7.31
C ALA A 28 22.13 3.79 -8.42
N GLN A 29 23.20 3.11 -8.05
CA GLN A 29 24.17 2.49 -8.96
C GLN A 29 23.71 1.09 -9.38
N ASP A 30 22.94 0.41 -8.53
CA ASP A 30 22.43 -0.93 -8.74
C ASP A 30 20.91 -0.96 -8.90
N ARG A 31 20.43 -2.00 -9.57
CA ARG A 31 19.01 -2.19 -9.86
C ARG A 31 18.19 -2.47 -8.60
N GLU A 32 18.76 -3.11 -7.59
CA GLU A 32 18.05 -3.42 -6.35
C GLU A 32 17.73 -2.14 -5.56
N THR A 33 18.73 -1.28 -5.33
CA THR A 33 18.54 0.02 -4.68
C THR A 33 17.51 0.87 -5.43
N LYS A 34 17.53 0.83 -6.77
CA LYS A 34 16.54 1.54 -7.59
C LYS A 34 15.12 1.00 -7.40
N LEU A 35 14.97 -0.34 -7.28
CA LEU A 35 13.66 -0.96 -7.01
C LEU A 35 13.17 -0.62 -5.60
N PHE A 36 14.03 -0.61 -4.58
CA PHE A 36 13.68 -0.14 -3.23
C PHE A 36 13.23 1.32 -3.24
N GLY A 37 13.93 2.17 -4.00
CA GLY A 37 13.51 3.57 -4.16
C GLY A 37 12.13 3.70 -4.78
N TRP A 38 11.85 2.99 -5.87
CA TRP A 38 10.52 2.97 -6.48
C TRP A 38 9.45 2.42 -5.56
N MET A 39 9.76 1.37 -4.80
CA MET A 39 8.86 0.79 -3.81
C MET A 39 8.47 1.82 -2.74
N ALA A 40 9.44 2.58 -2.22
CA ALA A 40 9.20 3.64 -1.24
C ALA A 40 8.36 4.79 -1.83
N VAL A 41 8.64 5.23 -3.06
CA VAL A 41 7.86 6.28 -3.74
C VAL A 41 6.43 5.84 -3.97
N ILE A 42 6.20 4.61 -4.49
CA ILE A 42 4.86 4.08 -4.74
C ILE A 42 4.08 3.96 -3.44
N LEU A 43 4.71 3.47 -2.37
CA LEU A 43 4.10 3.36 -1.05
C LEU A 43 3.71 4.73 -0.51
N GLY A 44 4.66 5.66 -0.41
CA GLY A 44 4.42 6.99 0.14
C GLY A 44 3.38 7.79 -0.66
N CYS A 45 3.46 7.75 -1.99
CA CYS A 45 2.45 8.40 -2.84
C CYS A 45 1.07 7.75 -2.69
N GLY A 46 0.99 6.42 -2.60
CA GLY A 46 -0.26 5.70 -2.37
C GLY A 46 -0.89 6.04 -1.02
N ASP A 47 -0.08 6.06 0.03
CA ASP A 47 -0.52 6.38 1.38
C ASP A 47 -0.96 7.84 1.50
N ALA A 48 -0.36 8.77 0.75
CA ALA A 48 -0.76 10.17 0.75
C ALA A 48 -2.24 10.35 0.39
N PHE A 49 -2.79 9.53 -0.52
CA PHE A 49 -4.22 9.57 -0.90
C PHE A 49 -5.16 9.21 0.26
N HIS A 50 -4.67 8.51 1.27
CA HIS A 50 -5.44 8.19 2.47
C HIS A 50 -5.09 9.11 3.65
N LEU A 51 -3.81 9.34 3.89
CA LEU A 51 -3.33 10.09 5.05
C LEU A 51 -3.63 11.58 4.95
N VAL A 52 -3.50 12.19 3.77
CA VAL A 52 -3.81 13.63 3.59
C VAL A 52 -5.28 13.94 3.84
N PRO A 53 -6.27 13.24 3.23
CA PRO A 53 -7.68 13.45 3.56
C PRO A 53 -8.00 13.13 5.02
N ARG A 54 -7.33 12.16 5.63
CA ARG A 54 -7.49 11.82 7.05
C ARG A 54 -7.04 12.97 7.95
N ALA A 55 -5.84 13.48 7.72
CA ALA A 55 -5.31 14.62 8.48
C ALA A 55 -6.21 15.85 8.34
N TRP A 56 -6.66 16.14 7.12
CA TRP A 56 -7.61 17.22 6.86
C TRP A 56 -8.92 17.04 7.64
N SER A 57 -9.50 15.84 7.56
CA SER A 57 -10.75 15.52 8.26
C SER A 57 -10.66 15.66 9.78
N LEU A 58 -9.50 15.29 10.36
CA LEU A 58 -9.24 15.42 11.80
C LEU A 58 -9.10 16.88 12.25
N CYS A 59 -8.69 17.77 11.34
CA CYS A 59 -8.51 19.19 11.62
C CYS A 59 -9.74 20.05 11.30
N THR A 60 -10.78 19.47 10.64
CA THR A 60 -11.99 20.20 10.19
C THR A 60 -13.27 19.56 10.74
N ASP A 61 -14.09 19.01 9.85
CA ASP A 61 -15.47 18.58 10.13
C ASP A 61 -15.59 17.13 10.60
N GLY A 62 -14.45 16.45 10.80
CA GLY A 62 -14.40 15.06 11.24
C GLY A 62 -14.46 14.04 10.10
N LEU A 63 -14.15 12.77 10.45
CA LEU A 63 -13.98 11.68 9.48
C LEU A 63 -15.27 11.34 8.70
N ALA A 64 -16.43 11.52 9.32
CA ALA A 64 -17.71 11.18 8.69
C ALA A 64 -18.06 12.10 7.51
N ALA A 65 -17.71 13.39 7.60
CA ALA A 65 -17.93 14.36 6.53
C ALA A 65 -17.11 14.07 5.27
N HIS A 66 -15.96 13.40 5.42
CA HIS A 66 -15.02 13.11 4.34
C HIS A 66 -14.93 11.61 3.97
N ALA A 67 -16.00 10.84 4.27
CA ALA A 67 -16.02 9.38 4.06
C ALA A 67 -15.65 8.97 2.62
N ALA A 68 -16.14 9.71 1.61
CA ALA A 68 -15.82 9.43 0.21
C ALA A 68 -14.32 9.60 -0.12
N ALA A 69 -13.71 10.69 0.34
CA ALA A 69 -12.28 10.94 0.11
C ALA A 69 -11.41 9.89 0.83
N LEU A 70 -11.77 9.55 2.07
CA LEU A 70 -11.12 8.51 2.85
C LEU A 70 -11.26 7.13 2.20
N GLY A 71 -12.44 6.83 1.66
CA GLY A 71 -12.71 5.58 0.95
C GLY A 71 -11.91 5.46 -0.34
N ALA A 72 -11.87 6.52 -1.15
CA ALA A 72 -11.04 6.59 -2.36
C ALA A 72 -9.54 6.40 -2.01
N GLY A 73 -9.07 7.06 -0.96
CA GLY A 73 -7.71 6.88 -0.46
C GLY A 73 -7.43 5.44 -0.06
N LYS A 74 -8.31 4.78 0.71
CA LYS A 74 -8.18 3.36 1.07
C LYS A 74 -8.13 2.44 -0.14
N PHE A 75 -8.90 2.73 -1.19
CA PHE A 75 -8.87 1.98 -2.44
C PHE A 75 -7.50 2.09 -3.12
N ILE A 76 -6.98 3.31 -3.29
CA ILE A 76 -5.67 3.57 -3.89
C ILE A 76 -4.56 2.89 -3.08
N THR A 77 -4.55 3.09 -1.74
CA THR A 77 -3.58 2.44 -0.85
C THR A 77 -3.65 0.91 -0.93
N SER A 78 -4.84 0.32 -1.08
CA SER A 78 -4.97 -1.13 -1.24
C SER A 78 -4.26 -1.65 -2.50
N ILE A 79 -4.30 -0.90 -3.60
CA ILE A 79 -3.61 -1.25 -4.85
C ILE A 79 -2.11 -1.03 -4.72
N THR A 80 -1.68 0.14 -4.22
CA THR A 80 -0.25 0.47 -4.09
C THR A 80 0.47 -0.45 -3.12
N MET A 81 -0.16 -0.84 -2.01
CA MET A 81 0.35 -1.85 -1.09
C MET A 81 0.51 -3.23 -1.75
N THR A 82 -0.40 -3.61 -2.65
CA THR A 82 -0.25 -4.86 -3.40
C THR A 82 0.96 -4.79 -4.33
N ILE A 83 1.13 -3.67 -5.04
CA ILE A 83 2.30 -3.44 -5.92
C ILE A 83 3.60 -3.44 -5.09
N PHE A 84 3.59 -2.80 -3.92
CA PHE A 84 4.71 -2.81 -2.97
C PHE A 84 5.17 -4.23 -2.66
N TYR A 85 4.26 -5.14 -2.26
CA TYR A 85 4.61 -6.52 -1.94
C TYR A 85 5.10 -7.32 -3.16
N VAL A 86 4.57 -7.05 -4.36
CA VAL A 86 5.05 -7.67 -5.60
C VAL A 86 6.49 -7.23 -5.90
N ILE A 87 6.80 -5.95 -5.74
CA ILE A 87 8.17 -5.43 -5.94
C ILE A 87 9.11 -6.04 -4.89
N LEU A 88 8.69 -6.05 -3.61
CA LEU A 88 9.45 -6.63 -2.51
C LEU A 88 9.77 -8.11 -2.77
N TYR A 89 8.78 -8.90 -3.20
CA TYR A 89 9.00 -10.27 -3.64
C TYR A 89 10.07 -10.38 -4.74
N HIS A 90 10.01 -9.51 -5.75
CA HIS A 90 10.99 -9.54 -6.85
C HIS A 90 12.40 -9.19 -6.39
N ILE A 91 12.54 -8.29 -5.42
CA ILE A 91 13.83 -7.97 -4.80
C ILE A 91 14.36 -9.19 -4.05
N GLY A 92 13.56 -9.81 -3.17
CA GLY A 92 13.94 -11.01 -2.43
C GLY A 92 14.31 -12.17 -3.35
N LYS A 93 13.48 -12.42 -4.38
CA LYS A 93 13.77 -13.44 -5.41
C LYS A 93 15.15 -13.25 -6.08
N ARG A 94 15.51 -12.01 -6.40
CA ARG A 94 16.82 -11.69 -7.01
C ARG A 94 17.95 -11.84 -6.02
N ARG A 95 17.78 -11.32 -4.80
CA ARG A 95 18.79 -11.33 -3.75
C ARG A 95 19.19 -12.74 -3.32
N TYR A 96 18.21 -13.64 -3.22
CA TYR A 96 18.42 -15.03 -2.78
C TYR A 96 18.48 -16.04 -3.93
N GLY A 97 18.46 -15.59 -5.18
CA GLY A 97 18.56 -16.47 -6.35
C GLY A 97 17.40 -17.48 -6.48
N LEU A 98 16.20 -17.13 -6.00
CA LEU A 98 15.07 -18.04 -6.02
C LEU A 98 14.45 -18.15 -7.42
N HIS A 99 14.55 -19.33 -8.03
CA HIS A 99 14.01 -19.59 -9.37
C HIS A 99 12.75 -20.48 -9.36
N ILE A 100 11.96 -20.45 -8.28
CA ILE A 100 10.75 -21.25 -8.12
C ILE A 100 9.60 -20.60 -8.90
N ARG A 101 9.26 -21.18 -10.07
CA ARG A 101 8.17 -20.67 -10.94
C ARG A 101 6.82 -20.72 -10.25
N ALA A 102 6.53 -21.78 -9.47
CA ALA A 102 5.27 -21.93 -8.74
C ALA A 102 5.07 -20.80 -7.73
N LEU A 103 6.11 -20.40 -6.99
CA LEU A 103 6.05 -19.30 -6.04
C LEU A 103 5.78 -17.96 -6.74
N THR A 104 6.43 -17.69 -7.86
CA THR A 104 6.16 -16.49 -8.66
C THR A 104 4.71 -16.48 -9.17
N GLY A 105 4.20 -17.64 -9.62
CA GLY A 105 2.81 -17.79 -10.04
C GLY A 105 1.83 -17.52 -8.89
N ALA A 106 2.09 -18.05 -7.69
CA ALA A 106 1.27 -17.82 -6.50
C ALA A 106 1.22 -16.34 -6.11
N VAL A 107 2.36 -15.65 -6.09
CA VAL A 107 2.44 -14.20 -5.81
C VAL A 107 1.64 -13.40 -6.82
N CYS A 108 1.78 -13.68 -8.12
CA CYS A 108 1.01 -12.99 -9.16
C CYS A 108 -0.49 -13.28 -9.07
N ALA A 109 -0.87 -14.52 -8.77
CA ALA A 109 -2.28 -14.91 -8.60
C ALA A 109 -2.92 -14.22 -7.40
N LEU A 110 -2.24 -14.19 -6.25
CA LEU A 110 -2.71 -13.50 -5.04
C LEU A 110 -2.82 -11.98 -5.26
N ALA A 111 -1.84 -11.37 -5.93
CA ALA A 111 -1.87 -9.95 -6.27
C ALA A 111 -3.05 -9.63 -7.21
N ALA A 112 -3.26 -10.43 -8.25
CA ALA A 112 -4.37 -10.28 -9.18
C ALA A 112 -5.72 -10.48 -8.48
N ALA A 113 -5.86 -11.51 -7.63
CA ALA A 113 -7.06 -11.76 -6.83
C ALA A 113 -7.36 -10.58 -5.89
N ARG A 114 -6.33 -10.04 -5.22
CA ARG A 114 -6.46 -8.87 -4.35
C ARG A 114 -6.96 -7.65 -5.11
N ILE A 115 -6.33 -7.31 -6.24
CA ILE A 115 -6.72 -6.17 -7.06
C ILE A 115 -8.13 -6.38 -7.61
N GLY A 116 -8.44 -7.59 -8.12
CA GLY A 116 -9.78 -7.94 -8.59
C GLY A 116 -10.84 -7.73 -7.50
N LEU A 117 -10.61 -8.25 -6.29
CA LEU A 117 -11.53 -8.05 -5.16
C LEU A 117 -11.70 -6.58 -4.79
N CYS A 118 -10.66 -5.75 -4.89
CA CYS A 118 -10.76 -4.31 -4.65
C CYS A 118 -11.62 -3.58 -5.68
N LEU A 119 -11.69 -4.07 -6.92
CA LEU A 119 -12.47 -3.46 -8.00
C LEU A 119 -13.98 -3.74 -7.91
N PHE A 120 -14.40 -4.70 -7.10
CA PHE A 120 -15.83 -5.02 -6.96
C PHE A 120 -16.60 -3.86 -6.31
N PRO A 121 -17.74 -3.44 -6.90
CA PRO A 121 -18.55 -2.33 -6.39
C PRO A 121 -19.13 -2.60 -4.99
N GLN A 122 -19.27 -3.87 -4.60
CA GLN A 122 -19.73 -4.29 -3.27
C GLN A 122 -18.82 -3.84 -2.13
N ASN A 123 -17.58 -3.43 -2.42
CA ASN A 123 -16.71 -2.80 -1.41
C ASN A 123 -17.26 -1.48 -0.86
N ALA A 124 -18.15 -0.82 -1.63
CA ALA A 124 -18.77 0.44 -1.25
C ALA A 124 -17.75 1.46 -0.70
N TRP A 125 -16.63 1.63 -1.41
CA TRP A 125 -15.51 2.46 -0.96
C TRP A 125 -15.87 3.87 -0.55
N LEU A 126 -16.86 4.47 -1.22
CA LEU A 126 -17.29 5.86 -0.98
C LEU A 126 -18.33 5.97 0.12
N SER A 127 -18.79 4.84 0.70
CA SER A 127 -19.78 4.81 1.78
C SER A 127 -19.13 5.10 3.13
N ALA A 128 -19.88 5.78 4.00
CA ALA A 128 -19.51 5.96 5.39
C ALA A 128 -19.47 4.63 6.18
N ASN A 129 -20.27 3.64 5.76
CA ASN A 129 -20.38 2.33 6.40
C ASN A 129 -20.15 1.21 5.36
N PRO A 130 -18.91 0.98 4.92
CA PRO A 130 -18.59 -0.11 3.99
C PRO A 130 -18.83 -1.47 4.66
N PRO A 131 -19.29 -2.51 3.92
CA PRO A 131 -19.58 -3.81 4.49
C PRO A 131 -18.29 -4.52 4.95
N LEU A 132 -18.29 -4.95 6.22
CA LEU A 132 -17.14 -5.60 6.86
C LEU A 132 -16.73 -6.89 6.13
N SER A 133 -17.69 -7.65 5.64
CA SER A 133 -17.44 -8.92 4.93
C SER A 133 -16.52 -8.73 3.71
N TRP A 134 -16.78 -7.73 2.89
CA TRP A 134 -15.93 -7.40 1.74
C TRP A 134 -14.55 -6.89 2.16
N GLY A 135 -14.48 -6.17 3.30
CA GLY A 135 -13.23 -5.82 3.95
C GLY A 135 -12.38 -7.04 4.28
N ILE A 136 -12.99 -8.10 4.83
CA ILE A 136 -12.31 -9.36 5.16
C ILE A 136 -11.87 -10.07 3.88
N TRP A 137 -12.79 -10.32 2.94
CA TRP A 137 -12.51 -11.07 1.72
C TRP A 137 -11.35 -10.50 0.91
N ARG A 138 -11.31 -9.18 0.72
CA ARG A 138 -10.21 -8.55 -0.02
C ARG A 138 -8.86 -8.59 0.73
N ASN A 139 -8.87 -8.72 2.07
CA ASN A 139 -7.65 -8.78 2.87
C ASN A 139 -7.07 -10.18 3.01
N VAL A 140 -7.83 -11.26 2.75
CA VAL A 140 -7.33 -12.64 2.78
C VAL A 140 -6.17 -12.84 1.79
N PRO A 141 -6.32 -12.57 0.47
CA PRO A 141 -5.20 -12.73 -0.46
C PRO A 141 -4.04 -11.78 -0.14
N PHE A 142 -4.30 -10.62 0.45
CA PHE A 142 -3.25 -9.70 0.89
C PHE A 142 -2.44 -10.26 2.07
N ALA A 143 -3.08 -10.84 3.06
CA ALA A 143 -2.40 -11.48 4.19
C ALA A 143 -1.54 -12.67 3.73
N LEU A 144 -2.09 -13.49 2.81
CA LEU A 144 -1.35 -14.60 2.21
C LEU A 144 -0.14 -14.12 1.39
N LEU A 145 -0.31 -13.05 0.61
CA LEU A 145 0.78 -12.41 -0.14
C LEU A 145 1.88 -11.91 0.79
N GLY A 146 1.51 -11.23 1.89
CA GLY A 146 2.45 -10.77 2.90
C GLY A 146 3.21 -11.93 3.56
N ALA A 147 2.50 -13.00 3.94
CA ALA A 147 3.10 -14.20 4.52
C ALA A 147 4.10 -14.87 3.54
N LEU A 148 3.74 -14.99 2.26
CA LEU A 148 4.67 -15.50 1.24
C LEU A 148 5.93 -14.65 1.10
N VAL A 149 5.79 -13.33 1.14
CA VAL A 149 6.95 -12.42 1.06
C VAL A 149 7.85 -12.57 2.28
N ILE A 150 7.28 -12.69 3.49
CA ILE A 150 8.05 -12.92 4.73
C ILE A 150 8.86 -14.23 4.65
N VAL A 151 8.28 -15.28 4.07
CA VAL A 151 8.99 -16.57 3.90
C VAL A 151 10.15 -16.48 2.91
N VAL A 152 10.09 -15.54 1.97
CA VAL A 152 11.15 -15.30 0.97
C VAL A 152 12.33 -14.51 1.54
N PHE A 153 12.09 -13.70 2.60
CA PHE A 153 13.08 -12.86 3.25
C PHE A 153 13.61 -13.45 4.54
#